data_375291fb76a73c4e7b6303c96fc301a8
#
_entry.id   375291fb76a73c4e7b6303c96fc301a8
#
_cell.length_a   1.000
_cell.length_b   1.000
_cell.length_c   1.000
_cell.angle_alpha   90.00
_cell.angle_beta   90.00
_cell.angle_gamma   90.00
#
_symmetry.space_group_name_H-M   'P 1'
#
loop_
_entity.id
_entity.type
_entity.pdbx_description
1 polymer ?
#
loop_
_entity_poly.entity_id
_entity_poly.type
_entity_poly.pdbx_seq_one_letter_code
_entity_poly.pdbx_strand_id
1 'polypeptide(L)'
;AFISALEDVRNGHSMMKFIIGDFGSGKSFMLHLLNTVALKQKFVVSSADFTPDNRLYSNDWKGVALYSSLIDNIAIQTKPEGGALSALLEKWIEQIVINTASGNGILITEIRSEKYLNLIQTNIMKTINELTDVGGFDFGMVIMRYYEGYMRDDEHLKRNSLKWLKGEYRTKIEAKQDLGVREIINDVNYYDMLKNFCRL
;
A
#
# COMPACT_ATOMS: atom_id res chain seq x y z
N ALA A 1 -21.08 1.10 -18.36
CA ALA A 1 -21.22 1.37 -16.93
C ALA A 1 -19.92 1.09 -16.13
N PHE A 2 -19.26 -0.10 -16.28
CA PHE A 2 -18.05 -0.40 -15.49
C PHE A 2 -16.78 0.26 -16.06
N ILE A 3 -16.63 0.31 -17.38
CA ILE A 3 -15.50 0.98 -18.03
C ILE A 3 -15.54 2.49 -17.75
N SER A 4 -16.72 3.12 -17.82
CA SER A 4 -16.86 4.53 -17.43
C SER A 4 -16.52 4.77 -15.95
N ALA A 5 -16.83 3.80 -15.07
CA ALA A 5 -16.46 3.86 -13.66
C ALA A 5 -14.92 3.85 -13.47
N LEU A 6 -14.19 3.06 -14.24
CA LEU A 6 -12.71 3.07 -14.19
C LEU A 6 -12.13 4.40 -14.70
N GLU A 7 -12.76 5.00 -15.70
CA GLU A 7 -12.38 6.34 -16.20
C GLU A 7 -12.61 7.41 -15.12
N ASP A 8 -13.76 7.37 -14.43
CA ASP A 8 -14.05 8.28 -13.33
C ASP A 8 -13.01 8.16 -12.20
N VAL A 9 -12.65 6.91 -11.82
CA VAL A 9 -11.60 6.67 -10.82
C VAL A 9 -10.23 7.19 -11.30
N ARG A 10 -9.89 7.01 -12.57
CA ARG A 10 -8.64 7.54 -13.16
C ARG A 10 -8.58 9.06 -13.09
N ASN A 11 -9.73 9.73 -13.17
CA ASN A 11 -9.86 11.18 -13.04
C ASN A 11 -9.91 11.67 -11.58
N GLY A 12 -9.63 10.80 -10.61
CA GLY A 12 -9.57 11.14 -9.18
C GLY A 12 -10.91 11.09 -8.46
N HIS A 13 -11.97 10.56 -9.07
CA HIS A 13 -13.27 10.40 -8.42
C HIS A 13 -13.35 9.05 -7.70
N SER A 14 -13.86 9.05 -6.47
CA SER A 14 -14.19 7.81 -5.75
C SER A 14 -15.59 7.33 -6.13
N MET A 15 -15.77 6.01 -6.20
CA MET A 15 -17.03 5.40 -6.57
C MET A 15 -17.30 4.14 -5.76
N MET A 16 -18.56 3.93 -5.38
CA MET A 16 -19.05 2.69 -4.78
C MET A 16 -20.10 2.07 -5.67
N LYS A 17 -20.02 0.75 -5.90
CA LYS A 17 -21.02 -0.01 -6.68
C LYS A 17 -21.37 -1.31 -5.97
N PHE A 18 -22.64 -1.64 -5.96
CA PHE A 18 -23.15 -2.91 -5.46
C PHE A 18 -23.56 -3.80 -6.64
N ILE A 19 -23.13 -5.06 -6.61
CA ILE A 19 -23.56 -6.09 -7.56
C ILE A 19 -24.49 -7.03 -6.79
N ILE A 20 -25.78 -6.99 -7.11
CA ILE A 20 -26.83 -7.77 -6.46
C ILE A 20 -27.35 -8.81 -7.44
N GLY A 21 -27.64 -10.00 -6.96
CA GLY A 21 -28.21 -11.11 -7.74
C GLY A 21 -28.26 -12.39 -6.93
N ASP A 22 -29.02 -13.36 -7.38
CA ASP A 22 -29.18 -14.65 -6.74
C ASP A 22 -27.92 -15.50 -6.72
N PHE A 23 -27.91 -16.56 -5.92
CA PHE A 23 -26.81 -17.53 -5.94
C PHE A 23 -26.66 -18.12 -7.36
N GLY A 24 -25.42 -18.21 -7.84
CA GLY A 24 -25.14 -18.71 -9.20
C GLY A 24 -25.34 -17.70 -10.34
N SER A 25 -25.75 -16.45 -10.08
CA SER A 25 -25.99 -15.42 -11.11
C SER A 25 -24.72 -14.83 -11.77
N GLY A 26 -23.54 -15.34 -11.43
CA GLY A 26 -22.27 -14.90 -12.04
C GLY A 26 -21.62 -13.69 -11.38
N LYS A 27 -22.01 -13.28 -10.15
CA LYS A 27 -21.40 -12.13 -9.45
C LYS A 27 -19.89 -12.25 -9.31
N SER A 28 -19.40 -13.40 -8.86
CA SER A 28 -17.95 -13.65 -8.69
C SER A 28 -17.20 -13.62 -10.03
N PHE A 29 -17.81 -14.16 -11.08
CA PHE A 29 -17.26 -14.07 -12.43
C PHE A 29 -17.14 -12.61 -12.89
N MET A 30 -18.18 -11.81 -12.66
CA MET A 30 -18.17 -10.37 -12.99
C MET A 30 -17.08 -9.62 -12.24
N LEU A 31 -16.89 -9.87 -10.93
CA LEU A 31 -15.80 -9.27 -10.14
C LEU A 31 -14.43 -9.66 -10.69
N HIS A 32 -14.23 -10.94 -11.02
CA HIS A 32 -12.99 -11.40 -11.63
C HIS A 32 -12.71 -10.74 -12.99
N LEU A 33 -13.74 -10.60 -13.82
CA LEU A 33 -13.63 -9.90 -15.10
C LEU A 33 -13.26 -8.42 -14.90
N LEU A 34 -13.87 -7.74 -13.93
CA LEU A 34 -13.55 -6.35 -13.57
C LEU A 34 -12.10 -6.20 -13.13
N ASN A 35 -11.61 -7.09 -12.26
CA ASN A 35 -10.23 -7.10 -11.83
C ASN A 35 -9.28 -7.25 -13.03
N THR A 36 -9.58 -8.19 -13.93
CA THR A 36 -8.79 -8.40 -15.15
C THR A 36 -8.74 -7.17 -16.04
N VAL A 37 -9.87 -6.49 -16.23
CA VAL A 37 -9.97 -5.26 -17.04
C VAL A 37 -9.20 -4.12 -16.37
N ALA A 38 -9.36 -3.95 -15.04
CA ALA A 38 -8.66 -2.92 -14.28
C ALA A 38 -7.13 -3.11 -14.35
N LEU A 39 -6.64 -4.33 -14.14
CA LEU A 39 -5.21 -4.65 -14.26
C LEU A 39 -4.65 -4.37 -15.66
N LYS A 40 -5.38 -4.73 -16.73
CA LYS A 40 -5.00 -4.39 -18.11
C LYS A 40 -4.90 -2.88 -18.33
N GLN A 41 -5.72 -2.11 -17.64
CA GLN A 41 -5.70 -0.64 -17.67
C GLN A 41 -4.68 -0.03 -16.68
N LYS A 42 -3.81 -0.85 -16.08
CA LYS A 42 -2.75 -0.45 -15.12
C LYS A 42 -3.27 0.10 -13.79
N PHE A 43 -4.49 -0.26 -13.38
CA PHE A 43 -4.93 -0.02 -12.01
C PHE A 43 -4.25 -0.98 -11.04
N VAL A 44 -4.09 -0.53 -9.81
CA VAL A 44 -3.84 -1.40 -8.65
C VAL A 44 -5.18 -1.96 -8.23
N VAL A 45 -5.25 -3.26 -8.02
CA VAL A 45 -6.46 -3.97 -7.61
C VAL A 45 -6.19 -4.71 -6.31
N SER A 46 -7.17 -4.74 -5.44
CA SER A 46 -7.17 -5.60 -4.26
C SER A 46 -8.56 -6.17 -4.04
N SER A 47 -8.62 -7.42 -3.58
CA SER A 47 -9.88 -8.12 -3.29
C SER A 47 -9.78 -8.86 -1.97
N ALA A 48 -10.87 -8.85 -1.21
CA ALA A 48 -11.00 -9.64 0.00
C ALA A 48 -12.45 -10.13 0.15
N ASP A 49 -12.60 -11.31 0.72
CA ASP A 49 -13.91 -11.85 1.07
C ASP A 49 -14.28 -11.47 2.51
N PHE A 50 -15.54 -11.10 2.72
CA PHE A 50 -16.10 -10.95 4.05
C PHE A 50 -16.42 -12.32 4.63
N THR A 51 -15.71 -12.67 5.68
CA THR A 51 -15.88 -13.92 6.42
C THR A 51 -16.16 -13.61 7.91
N PRO A 52 -16.49 -14.59 8.74
CA PRO A 52 -16.57 -14.38 10.19
C PRO A 52 -15.28 -13.82 10.81
N ASP A 53 -14.13 -14.05 10.18
CA ASP A 53 -12.82 -13.60 10.65
C ASP A 53 -12.31 -12.33 9.95
N ASN A 54 -12.88 -11.98 8.78
CA ASN A 54 -12.58 -10.76 8.02
C ASN A 54 -13.79 -9.85 8.01
N ARG A 55 -13.86 -8.87 8.91
CA ARG A 55 -15.03 -7.98 9.06
C ARG A 55 -14.63 -6.51 8.90
N LEU A 56 -15.55 -5.71 8.36
CA LEU A 56 -15.39 -4.25 8.27
C LEU A 56 -15.26 -3.57 9.62
N TYR A 57 -15.88 -4.14 10.65
CA TYR A 57 -15.86 -3.60 12.00
C TYR A 57 -15.82 -4.73 13.02
N SER A 58 -14.84 -4.68 13.92
CA SER A 58 -14.73 -5.63 15.03
C SER A 58 -13.69 -5.14 16.04
N ASN A 59 -13.83 -5.53 17.30
CA ASN A 59 -12.86 -5.26 18.36
C ASN A 59 -11.88 -6.41 18.59
N ASP A 60 -11.93 -7.48 17.76
CA ASP A 60 -11.17 -8.73 17.98
C ASP A 60 -10.15 -9.00 16.85
N TRP A 61 -9.44 -7.97 16.38
CA TRP A 61 -8.46 -8.04 15.28
C TRP A 61 -9.05 -8.46 13.92
N LYS A 62 -10.37 -8.47 13.78
CA LYS A 62 -11.06 -8.86 12.53
C LYS A 62 -11.03 -7.75 11.48
N GLY A 63 -10.98 -6.49 11.92
CA GLY A 63 -10.74 -5.36 11.03
C GLY A 63 -9.32 -5.36 10.48
N VAL A 64 -8.34 -5.66 11.34
CA VAL A 64 -6.94 -5.85 10.91
C VAL A 64 -6.80 -7.07 9.99
N ALA A 65 -7.52 -8.16 10.25
CA ALA A 65 -7.49 -9.33 9.36
C ALA A 65 -8.01 -9.00 7.95
N LEU A 66 -9.10 -8.24 7.84
CA LEU A 66 -9.59 -7.73 6.56
C LEU A 66 -8.56 -6.82 5.89
N TYR A 67 -7.97 -5.88 6.64
CA TYR A 67 -6.91 -5.01 6.14
C TYR A 67 -5.73 -5.82 5.60
N SER A 68 -5.21 -6.79 6.40
CA SER A 68 -4.09 -7.65 6.00
C SER A 68 -4.42 -8.43 4.72
N SER A 69 -5.64 -8.98 4.63
CA SER A 69 -6.11 -9.67 3.43
C SER A 69 -6.12 -8.75 2.21
N LEU A 70 -6.58 -7.50 2.35
CA LEU A 70 -6.54 -6.52 1.27
C LEU A 70 -5.12 -6.19 0.84
N ILE A 71 -4.20 -6.01 1.79
CA ILE A 71 -2.81 -5.67 1.48
C ILE A 71 -2.08 -6.86 0.85
N ASP A 72 -2.32 -8.08 1.32
CA ASP A 72 -1.73 -9.29 0.73
C ASP A 72 -2.23 -9.55 -0.69
N ASN A 73 -3.49 -9.21 -0.97
CA ASN A 73 -4.11 -9.39 -2.28
C ASN A 73 -3.90 -8.19 -3.23
N ILE A 74 -3.04 -7.22 -2.89
CA ILE A 74 -2.67 -6.17 -3.84
C ILE A 74 -2.07 -6.81 -5.09
N ALA A 75 -2.70 -6.52 -6.23
CA ALA A 75 -2.32 -6.98 -7.55
C ALA A 75 -2.03 -5.80 -8.49
N ILE A 76 -1.09 -5.98 -9.37
CA ILE A 76 -0.73 -5.07 -10.45
C ILE A 76 -0.63 -5.85 -11.76
N GLN A 77 -0.58 -5.16 -12.91
CA GLN A 77 -0.54 -5.80 -14.22
C GLN A 77 0.58 -6.87 -14.35
N THR A 78 1.75 -6.62 -13.76
CA THR A 78 2.90 -7.53 -13.81
C THR A 78 2.84 -8.63 -12.75
N LYS A 79 1.93 -8.55 -11.79
CA LYS A 79 1.72 -9.52 -10.71
C LYS A 79 0.23 -9.63 -10.39
N PRO A 80 -0.56 -10.25 -11.28
CA PRO A 80 -2.02 -10.27 -11.19
C PRO A 80 -2.57 -11.18 -10.09
N GLU A 81 -1.76 -12.13 -9.58
CA GLU A 81 -2.18 -13.10 -8.57
C GLU A 81 -2.18 -12.56 -7.13
N GLY A 82 -1.79 -11.29 -6.94
CA GLY A 82 -1.66 -10.69 -5.62
C GLY A 82 -0.21 -10.67 -5.10
N GLY A 83 -0.02 -10.22 -3.85
CA GLY A 83 1.29 -10.11 -3.22
C GLY A 83 2.21 -9.06 -3.86
N ALA A 84 1.64 -8.07 -4.54
CA ALA A 84 2.40 -7.06 -5.28
C ALA A 84 2.84 -5.85 -4.42
N LEU A 85 2.68 -5.91 -3.08
CA LEU A 85 3.00 -4.78 -2.21
C LEU A 85 4.42 -4.24 -2.41
N SER A 86 5.43 -5.10 -2.39
CA SER A 86 6.83 -4.67 -2.59
C SER A 86 7.04 -4.00 -3.95
N ALA A 87 6.51 -4.60 -5.01
CA ALA A 87 6.63 -4.04 -6.36
C ALA A 87 5.87 -2.70 -6.52
N LEU A 88 4.77 -2.52 -5.81
CA LEU A 88 4.05 -1.25 -5.75
C LEU A 88 4.88 -0.18 -5.05
N LEU A 89 5.42 -0.50 -3.87
CA LEU A 89 6.28 0.42 -3.10
C LEU A 89 7.53 0.80 -3.88
N GLU A 90 8.19 -0.16 -4.51
CA GLU A 90 9.40 0.08 -5.31
C GLU A 90 9.10 1.04 -6.48
N LYS A 91 7.99 0.87 -7.17
CA LYS A 91 7.58 1.80 -8.24
C LYS A 91 7.29 3.21 -7.72
N TRP A 92 6.61 3.31 -6.58
CA TRP A 92 6.29 4.59 -5.98
C TRP A 92 7.56 5.30 -5.48
N ILE A 93 8.45 4.59 -4.80
CA ILE A 93 9.75 5.11 -4.36
C ILE A 93 10.60 5.54 -5.57
N GLU A 94 10.63 4.73 -6.62
CA GLU A 94 11.37 5.06 -7.84
C GLU A 94 10.89 6.38 -8.46
N GLN A 95 9.59 6.65 -8.44
CA GLN A 95 9.06 7.93 -8.91
C GLN A 95 9.55 9.11 -8.05
N ILE A 96 9.64 8.93 -6.74
CA ILE A 96 10.20 9.96 -5.83
C ILE A 96 11.69 10.16 -6.12
N VAL A 97 12.44 9.10 -6.33
CA VAL A 97 13.88 9.18 -6.67
C VAL A 97 14.07 9.97 -7.97
N ILE A 98 13.31 9.65 -9.02
CA ILE A 98 13.37 10.36 -10.31
C ILE A 98 13.00 11.84 -10.14
N ASN A 99 11.91 12.14 -9.45
CA ASN A 99 11.46 13.52 -9.21
C ASN A 99 12.49 14.31 -8.39
N THR A 100 13.10 13.67 -7.39
CA THR A 100 14.14 14.30 -6.55
C THR A 100 15.39 14.58 -7.36
N ALA A 101 15.84 13.63 -8.18
CA ALA A 101 17.01 13.80 -9.05
C ALA A 101 16.79 14.96 -10.02
N SER A 102 15.66 14.97 -10.72
CA SER A 102 15.31 16.01 -11.70
C SER A 102 15.19 17.38 -11.05
N GLY A 103 14.53 17.48 -9.89
CA GLY A 103 14.33 18.74 -9.18
C GLY A 103 15.61 19.35 -8.60
N ASN A 104 16.65 18.55 -8.39
CA ASN A 104 17.95 19.00 -7.86
C ASN A 104 19.09 18.98 -8.89
N GLY A 105 18.81 18.63 -10.15
CA GLY A 105 19.85 18.54 -11.19
C GLY A 105 20.88 17.44 -10.93
N ILE A 106 20.49 16.36 -10.22
CA ILE A 106 21.36 15.24 -9.86
C ILE A 106 21.16 14.12 -10.90
N LEU A 107 22.25 13.47 -11.32
CA LEU A 107 22.14 12.32 -12.21
C LEU A 107 21.46 11.13 -11.50
N ILE A 108 20.61 10.39 -12.22
CA ILE A 108 19.90 9.20 -11.69
C ILE A 108 20.87 8.15 -11.16
N THR A 109 22.06 8.02 -11.74
CA THR A 109 23.12 7.11 -11.29
C THR A 109 23.75 7.55 -9.97
N GLU A 110 23.82 8.85 -9.71
CA GLU A 110 24.42 9.41 -8.50
C GLU A 110 23.44 9.47 -7.32
N ILE A 111 22.17 9.79 -7.57
CA ILE A 111 21.15 9.97 -6.53
C ILE A 111 20.95 8.70 -5.69
N ARG A 112 21.26 7.52 -6.25
CA ARG A 112 21.17 6.22 -5.58
C ARG A 112 22.35 5.91 -4.67
N SER A 113 23.31 6.83 -4.53
CA SER A 113 24.43 6.65 -3.59
C SER A 113 24.00 6.96 -2.14
N GLU A 114 24.71 6.39 -1.17
CA GLU A 114 24.49 6.63 0.27
C GLU A 114 24.50 8.12 0.63
N LYS A 115 25.26 8.93 -0.11
CA LYS A 115 25.31 10.40 0.02
C LYS A 115 23.92 11.06 -0.03
N TYR A 116 23.00 10.53 -0.85
CA TYR A 116 21.69 11.12 -1.07
C TYR A 116 20.56 10.39 -0.34
N LEU A 117 20.87 9.36 0.47
CA LEU A 117 19.89 8.58 1.21
C LEU A 117 18.93 9.48 2.02
N ASN A 118 19.50 10.40 2.82
CA ASN A 118 18.73 11.33 3.64
C ASN A 118 17.84 12.26 2.80
N LEU A 119 18.30 12.68 1.63
CA LEU A 119 17.53 13.54 0.73
C LEU A 119 16.30 12.80 0.21
N ILE A 120 16.45 11.56 -0.21
CA ILE A 120 15.34 10.72 -0.67
C ILE A 120 14.37 10.43 0.48
N GLN A 121 14.88 10.07 1.66
CA GLN A 121 14.05 9.81 2.85
C GLN A 121 13.24 11.07 3.25
N THR A 122 13.85 12.25 3.19
CA THR A 122 13.15 13.51 3.45
C THR A 122 12.02 13.75 2.45
N ASN A 123 12.25 13.48 1.15
CA ASN A 123 11.21 13.63 0.13
C ASN A 123 10.12 12.57 0.24
N ILE A 124 10.44 11.32 0.62
CA ILE A 124 9.45 10.29 0.95
C ILE A 124 8.53 10.81 2.07
N MET A 125 9.12 11.27 3.19
CA MET A 125 8.33 11.77 4.33
C MET A 125 7.48 12.99 3.94
N LYS A 126 8.06 13.93 3.18
CA LYS A 126 7.33 15.10 2.69
C LYS A 126 6.12 14.69 1.86
N THR A 127 6.31 13.82 0.88
CA THR A 127 5.23 13.34 0.01
C THR A 127 4.13 12.63 0.82
N ILE A 128 4.51 11.79 1.78
CA ILE A 128 3.54 11.10 2.64
C ILE A 128 2.77 12.09 3.51
N ASN A 129 3.43 13.07 4.11
CA ASN A 129 2.76 14.10 4.92
C ASN A 129 1.78 14.96 4.10
N GLU A 130 2.05 15.18 2.82
CA GLU A 130 1.14 15.87 1.90
C GLU A 130 -0.07 15.01 1.52
N LEU A 131 0.08 13.69 1.50
CA LEU A 131 -0.96 12.74 1.11
C LEU A 131 -1.81 12.24 2.27
N THR A 132 -1.30 12.25 3.50
CA THR A 132 -1.93 11.58 4.65
C THR A 132 -2.41 12.57 5.71
N ASP A 133 -3.61 12.33 6.24
CA ASP A 133 -4.19 13.16 7.31
C ASP A 133 -3.88 12.59 8.71
N VAL A 134 -3.95 11.25 8.86
CA VAL A 134 -3.81 10.55 10.14
C VAL A 134 -2.86 9.37 10.01
N GLY A 135 -1.99 9.18 11.02
CA GLY A 135 -1.05 8.06 11.05
C GLY A 135 0.07 8.12 10.01
N GLY A 136 0.20 9.23 9.27
CA GLY A 136 1.20 9.39 8.21
C GLY A 136 2.63 9.32 8.71
N PHE A 137 2.89 9.70 9.96
CA PHE A 137 4.25 9.69 10.51
C PHE A 137 4.85 8.27 10.57
N ASP A 138 4.17 7.30 11.21
CA ASP A 138 4.68 5.93 11.31
C ASP A 138 4.63 5.21 9.95
N PHE A 139 3.61 5.48 9.15
CA PHE A 139 3.53 4.99 7.78
C PHE A 139 4.71 5.47 6.93
N GLY A 140 5.03 6.77 6.98
CA GLY A 140 6.19 7.35 6.31
C GLY A 140 7.51 6.81 6.83
N MET A 141 7.64 6.65 8.15
CA MET A 141 8.81 6.06 8.79
C MET A 141 9.07 4.64 8.24
N VAL A 142 8.04 3.81 8.14
CA VAL A 142 8.17 2.43 7.65
C VAL A 142 8.56 2.40 6.17
N ILE A 143 8.01 3.29 5.34
CA ILE A 143 8.41 3.37 3.92
C ILE A 143 9.86 3.85 3.78
N MET A 144 10.31 4.80 4.62
CA MET A 144 11.72 5.20 4.66
C MET A 144 12.64 4.03 5.07
N ARG A 145 12.23 3.23 6.06
CA ARG A 145 12.96 2.03 6.47
C ARG A 145 13.01 0.97 5.37
N TYR A 146 11.91 0.78 4.65
CA TYR A 146 11.89 -0.10 3.48
C TYR A 146 12.89 0.36 2.42
N TYR A 147 12.91 1.67 2.11
CA TYR A 147 13.87 2.24 1.16
C TYR A 147 15.32 2.10 1.64
N GLU A 148 15.58 2.34 2.92
CA GLU A 148 16.91 2.13 3.51
C GLU A 148 17.37 0.68 3.35
N GLY A 149 16.50 -0.28 3.66
CA GLY A 149 16.75 -1.71 3.46
C GLY A 149 17.01 -2.07 1.99
N TYR A 150 16.25 -1.45 1.08
CA TYR A 150 16.47 -1.61 -0.36
C TYR A 150 17.85 -1.09 -0.81
N MET A 151 18.27 0.09 -0.32
CA MET A 151 19.53 0.71 -0.68
C MET A 151 20.76 -0.02 -0.12
N ARG A 152 20.63 -0.61 1.06
CA ARG A 152 21.73 -1.29 1.78
C ARG A 152 21.73 -2.80 1.61
N ASP A 153 20.82 -3.34 0.80
CA ASP A 153 20.59 -4.79 0.64
C ASP A 153 20.31 -5.49 1.98
N ASP A 154 19.62 -4.78 2.89
CA ASP A 154 19.17 -5.29 4.18
C ASP A 154 17.79 -5.93 4.07
N GLU A 155 17.77 -7.23 3.76
CA GLU A 155 16.54 -8.01 3.61
C GLU A 155 15.75 -8.13 4.93
N HIS A 156 16.41 -7.99 6.09
CA HIS A 156 15.73 -8.03 7.38
C HIS A 156 14.90 -6.76 7.58
N LEU A 157 15.49 -5.60 7.30
CA LEU A 157 14.80 -4.30 7.40
C LEU A 157 13.64 -4.20 6.40
N LYS A 158 13.83 -4.66 5.17
CA LYS A 158 12.76 -4.73 4.15
C LYS A 158 11.60 -5.61 4.62
N ARG A 159 11.90 -6.82 5.10
CA ARG A 159 10.89 -7.76 5.59
C ARG A 159 10.12 -7.21 6.78
N ASN A 160 10.79 -6.60 7.75
CA ASN A 160 10.14 -5.99 8.91
C ASN A 160 9.24 -4.83 8.50
N SER A 161 9.67 -4.01 7.54
CA SER A 161 8.84 -2.95 6.99
C SER A 161 7.57 -3.49 6.32
N LEU A 162 7.68 -4.53 5.49
CA LEU A 162 6.53 -5.19 4.88
C LEU A 162 5.62 -5.85 5.93
N LYS A 163 6.18 -6.48 6.97
CA LYS A 163 5.45 -7.05 8.11
C LYS A 163 4.58 -5.98 8.78
N TRP A 164 5.14 -4.79 9.01
CA TRP A 164 4.38 -3.69 9.60
C TRP A 164 3.26 -3.22 8.65
N LEU A 165 3.56 -2.98 7.39
CA LEU A 165 2.60 -2.52 6.39
C LEU A 165 1.44 -3.51 6.18
N LYS A 166 1.65 -4.79 6.42
CA LYS A 166 0.63 -5.83 6.38
C LYS A 166 -0.21 -5.96 7.66
N GLY A 167 0.14 -5.23 8.73
CA GLY A 167 -0.54 -5.33 10.02
C GLY A 167 -0.22 -6.61 10.80
N GLU A 168 0.95 -7.21 10.58
CA GLU A 168 1.34 -8.49 11.18
C GLU A 168 2.02 -8.35 12.55
N TYR A 169 2.39 -7.13 12.97
CA TYR A 169 2.91 -6.90 14.33
C TYR A 169 1.80 -7.01 15.37
N ARG A 170 2.07 -7.72 16.46
CA ARG A 170 1.13 -7.90 17.57
C ARG A 170 1.42 -6.99 18.75
N THR A 171 2.64 -6.50 18.88
CA THR A 171 3.06 -5.61 19.98
C THR A 171 3.78 -4.37 19.46
N LYS A 172 3.52 -3.23 20.11
CA LYS A 172 4.22 -1.96 19.83
C LYS A 172 5.71 -2.06 20.18
N ILE A 173 6.06 -2.86 21.17
CA ILE A 173 7.45 -3.02 21.63
C ILE A 173 8.29 -3.65 20.52
N GLU A 174 7.83 -4.74 19.92
CA GLU A 174 8.50 -5.40 18.81
C GLU A 174 8.65 -4.45 17.61
N ALA A 175 7.57 -3.80 17.17
CA ALA A 175 7.61 -2.86 16.06
C ALA A 175 8.54 -1.66 16.29
N LYS A 176 8.60 -1.17 17.54
CA LYS A 176 9.52 -0.10 17.93
C LYS A 176 10.98 -0.55 17.88
N GLN A 177 11.27 -1.76 18.34
CA GLN A 177 12.63 -2.32 18.30
C GLN A 177 13.11 -2.51 16.86
N ASP A 178 12.24 -3.04 16.00
CA ASP A 178 12.58 -3.39 14.63
C ASP A 178 12.66 -2.17 13.69
N LEU A 179 11.77 -1.18 13.88
CA LEU A 179 11.55 -0.10 12.90
C LEU A 179 11.62 1.31 13.50
N GLY A 180 11.57 1.44 14.83
CA GLY A 180 11.52 2.74 15.50
C GLY A 180 10.14 3.41 15.48
N VAL A 181 9.09 2.71 15.06
CA VAL A 181 7.70 3.21 15.02
C VAL A 181 7.08 3.28 16.42
N ARG A 182 6.04 4.09 16.58
CA ARG A 182 5.31 4.28 17.85
C ARG A 182 4.06 3.42 17.95
N GLU A 183 3.45 3.17 16.79
CA GLU A 183 2.18 2.47 16.69
C GLU A 183 2.30 1.24 15.80
N ILE A 184 1.36 0.31 15.99
CA ILE A 184 1.11 -0.81 15.07
C ILE A 184 -0.25 -0.64 14.42
N ILE A 185 -0.48 -1.32 13.32
CA ILE A 185 -1.80 -1.37 12.70
C ILE A 185 -2.70 -2.25 13.58
N ASN A 186 -3.86 -1.72 13.97
CA ASN A 186 -4.82 -2.35 14.88
C ASN A 186 -6.26 -1.98 14.49
N ASP A 187 -7.26 -2.50 15.20
CA ASP A 187 -8.68 -2.28 14.90
C ASP A 187 -9.13 -0.81 15.04
N VAL A 188 -8.31 0.06 15.61
CA VAL A 188 -8.61 1.50 15.70
C VAL A 188 -8.14 2.26 14.48
N ASN A 189 -6.95 1.91 13.94
CA ASN A 189 -6.27 2.71 12.90
C ASN A 189 -6.17 2.03 11.53
N TYR A 190 -6.57 0.76 11.35
CA TYR A 190 -6.44 0.03 10.09
C TYR A 190 -7.11 0.74 8.90
N TYR A 191 -8.24 1.41 9.15
CA TYR A 191 -8.95 2.13 8.11
C TYR A 191 -8.18 3.36 7.61
N ASP A 192 -7.55 4.12 8.51
CA ASP A 192 -6.69 5.23 8.14
C ASP A 192 -5.44 4.77 7.40
N MET A 193 -4.87 3.62 7.80
CA MET A 193 -3.77 3.01 7.08
C MET A 193 -4.17 2.58 5.66
N LEU A 194 -5.37 2.00 5.50
CA LEU A 194 -5.91 1.66 4.17
C LEU A 194 -6.08 2.92 3.30
N LYS A 195 -6.60 4.02 3.87
CA LYS A 195 -6.70 5.31 3.16
C LYS A 195 -5.32 5.83 2.73
N ASN A 196 -4.31 5.69 3.58
CA ASN A 196 -2.95 6.10 3.25
C ASN A 196 -2.42 5.31 2.03
N PHE A 197 -2.67 4.00 1.96
CA PHE A 197 -2.34 3.21 0.77
C PHE A 197 -3.08 3.66 -0.49
N CYS A 198 -4.36 4.00 -0.38
CA CYS A 198 -5.14 4.47 -1.53
C CYS A 198 -4.69 5.84 -2.06
N ARG A 199 -3.87 6.57 -1.32
CA ARG A 199 -3.34 7.88 -1.70
C ARG A 199 -1.92 7.86 -2.25
N LEU A 200 -1.20 6.73 -2.09
CA LEU A 200 0.10 6.49 -2.73
C LEU A 200 -0.05 6.29 -4.25
#